data_7675bfa47137d65bcc28de8f81a62ac0
#
_entry.id   7675bfa47137d65bcc28de8f81a62ac0
#
_cell.length_a   1.000
_cell.length_b   1.000
_cell.length_c   1.000
_cell.angle_alpha   90.00
_cell.angle_beta   90.00
_cell.angle_gamma   90.00
#
_symmetry.space_group_name_H-M   'P 1'
#
loop_
_entity.id
_entity.type
_entity.pdbx_description
1 polymer ?
#
loop_
_entity_poly.entity_id
_entity_poly.type
_entity_poly.pdbx_seq_one_letter_code
_entity_poly.pdbx_strand_id
1 'polypeptide(L)'
;MLKNIIFLISVFLLFGCSQEQPTQSITPSTPVATEASVAQNSPEAAEHLLVFFIDPNGGPCQMQEKILTQMSTELDGKVLIRPVQTTVPADRDIFYAYGIRALPTILLADSSGKEIKRLPPGVHAAETIREHLLNQIPVN
;
A
#
# COMPACT_ATOMS: atom_id res chain seq x y z
N MET A 1 14.36 -41.37 -34.04
CA MET A 1 14.29 -42.44 -33.05
C MET A 1 13.42 -41.90 -31.91
N LEU A 2 12.16 -41.92 -31.98
CA LEU A 2 11.08 -42.94 -31.90
C LEU A 2 11.37 -43.92 -30.76
N LYS A 3 10.68 -43.78 -29.65
CA LYS A 3 9.97 -44.82 -28.92
C LYS A 3 9.57 -44.34 -27.54
N ASN A 4 8.27 -44.23 -27.43
CA ASN A 4 7.45 -44.94 -26.44
C ASN A 4 7.78 -44.70 -24.98
N ILE A 5 6.83 -44.18 -24.27
CA ILE A 5 6.08 -45.02 -23.31
C ILE A 5 4.75 -44.30 -23.00
N ILE A 6 3.71 -44.88 -23.62
CA ILE A 6 2.32 -44.87 -23.17
C ILE A 6 2.29 -45.91 -22.02
N PHE A 7 1.55 -45.61 -21.00
CA PHE A 7 0.97 -46.51 -20.00
C PHE A 7 1.22 -45.95 -18.57
N LEU A 8 0.26 -45.38 -17.97
CA LEU A 8 -0.62 -46.05 -17.03
C LEU A 8 -1.74 -45.10 -16.59
N ILE A 9 -2.90 -45.40 -17.13
CA ILE A 9 -4.19 -45.05 -16.55
C ILE A 9 -4.30 -45.84 -15.25
N SER A 10 -4.45 -45.24 -14.13
CA SER A 10 -4.96 -45.90 -12.94
C SER A 10 -6.07 -45.04 -12.34
N VAL A 11 -7.21 -45.52 -12.58
CA VAL A 11 -8.51 -45.30 -11.98
C VAL A 11 -8.38 -45.30 -10.45
N PHE A 12 -8.76 -44.22 -9.81
CA PHE A 12 -9.16 -44.23 -8.40
C PHE A 12 -10.56 -43.61 -8.29
N LEU A 13 -11.49 -44.53 -8.29
CA LEU A 13 -12.89 -44.33 -7.99
C LEU A 13 -13.09 -44.07 -6.50
N LEU A 14 -13.95 -43.09 -6.22
CA LEU A 14 -14.94 -43.08 -5.15
C LEU A 14 -14.48 -43.25 -3.69
N PHE A 15 -14.45 -42.15 -2.96
CA PHE A 15 -14.98 -42.16 -1.61
C PHE A 15 -15.77 -40.88 -1.39
N GLY A 16 -17.07 -41.02 -1.45
CA GLY A 16 -18.02 -40.06 -0.94
C GLY A 16 -17.99 -40.13 0.60
N CYS A 17 -17.90 -38.98 1.22
CA CYS A 17 -18.28 -38.82 2.60
C CYS A 17 -19.26 -37.64 2.68
N SER A 18 -20.53 -38.02 2.75
CA SER A 18 -21.59 -37.17 3.27
C SER A 18 -21.27 -36.84 4.73
N GLN A 19 -21.16 -35.58 5.03
CA GLN A 19 -21.21 -35.13 6.42
C GLN A 19 -22.50 -34.36 6.61
N GLU A 20 -23.37 -35.02 7.35
CA GLU A 20 -24.63 -34.51 7.86
C GLU A 20 -24.41 -33.27 8.72
N GLN A 21 -25.19 -32.28 8.42
CA GLN A 21 -25.28 -31.02 9.13
C GLN A 21 -26.26 -31.21 10.31
N PRO A 22 -25.85 -31.07 11.58
CA PRO A 22 -26.82 -31.01 12.65
C PRO A 22 -27.45 -29.62 12.69
N THR A 23 -28.72 -29.60 12.38
CA THR A 23 -29.66 -28.51 12.66
C THR A 23 -29.67 -28.22 14.15
N GLN A 24 -29.12 -27.12 14.59
CA GLN A 24 -29.35 -26.63 15.95
C GLN A 24 -30.30 -25.44 15.90
N SER A 25 -31.38 -25.68 16.63
CA SER A 25 -32.50 -24.79 16.86
C SER A 25 -32.11 -23.46 17.45
N ILE A 26 -32.71 -22.44 16.87
CA ILE A 26 -32.61 -21.05 17.24
C ILE A 26 -33.43 -20.83 18.52
N THR A 27 -32.80 -20.36 19.57
CA THR A 27 -33.50 -19.71 20.69
C THR A 27 -33.00 -18.24 20.69
N PRO A 28 -33.88 -17.28 20.65
CA PRO A 28 -33.49 -15.86 20.66
C PRO A 28 -33.20 -15.41 22.10
N SER A 29 -31.94 -15.21 22.41
CA SER A 29 -31.54 -14.48 23.60
C SER A 29 -31.07 -13.08 23.18
N THR A 30 -31.77 -12.11 23.65
CA THR A 30 -31.58 -10.67 23.56
C THR A 30 -30.12 -10.27 23.88
N PRO A 31 -29.48 -9.46 23.05
CA PRO A 31 -28.14 -8.99 23.33
C PRO A 31 -28.16 -7.85 24.33
N VAL A 32 -27.47 -8.05 25.44
CA VAL A 32 -26.97 -6.95 26.24
C VAL A 32 -25.88 -6.25 25.44
N ALA A 33 -26.18 -5.02 25.04
CA ALA A 33 -25.22 -4.12 24.42
C ALA A 33 -24.13 -3.78 25.44
N THR A 34 -22.99 -4.43 25.32
CA THR A 34 -21.74 -3.88 25.83
C THR A 34 -21.08 -3.19 24.63
N GLU A 35 -21.35 -1.90 24.52
CA GLU A 35 -20.57 -0.99 23.68
C GLU A 35 -19.13 -0.99 24.23
N ALA A 36 -18.31 -1.92 23.76
CA ALA A 36 -16.88 -1.71 23.74
C ALA A 36 -16.65 -0.67 22.64
N SER A 37 -16.67 0.60 23.05
CA SER A 37 -16.11 1.70 22.28
C SER A 37 -14.65 1.36 22.01
N VAL A 38 -14.40 0.64 20.92
CA VAL A 38 -13.09 0.62 20.29
C VAL A 38 -12.92 2.05 19.78
N ALA A 39 -12.19 2.86 20.56
CA ALA A 39 -11.68 4.12 20.06
C ALA A 39 -10.90 3.79 18.78
N GLN A 40 -11.59 3.91 17.66
CA GLN A 40 -10.96 4.05 16.37
C GLN A 40 -10.21 5.38 16.46
N ASN A 41 -8.92 5.30 16.84
CA ASN A 41 -7.96 6.28 16.39
C ASN A 41 -7.90 6.12 14.87
N SER A 42 -8.92 6.64 14.20
CA SER A 42 -8.81 7.04 12.82
C SER A 42 -7.71 8.08 12.83
N PRO A 43 -6.54 7.87 12.21
CA PRO A 43 -5.66 8.99 11.98
C PRO A 43 -6.52 9.98 11.21
N GLU A 44 -6.71 11.16 11.79
CA GLU A 44 -7.35 12.30 11.14
C GLU A 44 -6.75 12.33 9.74
N ALA A 45 -7.58 12.08 8.73
CA ALA A 45 -7.10 11.74 7.40
C ALA A 45 -6.25 12.90 6.92
N ALA A 46 -4.94 12.68 6.85
CA ALA A 46 -4.02 13.70 6.38
C ALA A 46 -4.55 14.19 5.03
N GLU A 47 -4.83 15.48 4.91
CA GLU A 47 -5.40 16.08 3.70
C GLU A 47 -4.48 15.93 2.48
N HIS A 48 -3.23 15.54 2.73
CA HIS A 48 -2.17 15.46 1.72
C HIS A 48 -1.42 14.14 1.78
N LEU A 49 -1.01 13.65 0.61
CA LEU A 49 -0.20 12.45 0.43
C LEU A 49 1.19 12.86 -0.07
N LEU A 50 2.24 12.38 0.59
CA LEU A 50 3.59 12.38 0.04
C LEU A 50 3.81 11.05 -0.67
N VAL A 51 3.62 11.03 -1.99
CA VAL A 51 3.77 9.80 -2.79
C VAL A 51 5.23 9.63 -3.15
N PHE A 52 5.80 8.49 -2.76
CA PHE A 52 7.21 8.17 -2.94
C PHE A 52 7.37 6.94 -3.83
N PHE A 53 7.77 7.15 -5.08
CA PHE A 53 8.00 6.10 -6.08
C PHE A 53 9.41 5.57 -5.97
N ILE A 54 9.55 4.26 -5.74
CA ILE A 54 10.83 3.63 -5.44
C ILE A 54 11.01 2.26 -6.10
N ASP A 55 12.28 1.93 -6.33
CA ASP A 55 12.76 0.56 -6.38
C ASP A 55 13.44 0.24 -5.04
N PRO A 56 12.89 -0.68 -4.23
CA PRO A 56 13.46 -1.00 -2.92
C PRO A 56 14.92 -1.50 -2.97
N ASN A 57 15.35 -2.02 -4.12
CA ASN A 57 16.71 -2.50 -4.34
C ASN A 57 17.65 -1.43 -4.91
N GLY A 58 17.10 -0.26 -5.27
CA GLY A 58 17.86 0.84 -5.85
C GLY A 58 18.60 1.67 -4.79
N GLY A 59 19.92 1.81 -4.91
CA GLY A 59 20.73 2.60 -3.97
C GLY A 59 20.23 4.03 -3.77
N PRO A 60 19.94 4.81 -4.83
CA PRO A 60 19.37 6.16 -4.68
C PRO A 60 18.01 6.16 -3.98
N CYS A 61 17.15 5.15 -4.19
CA CYS A 61 15.87 5.03 -3.52
C CYS A 61 16.05 4.79 -2.00
N GLN A 62 16.98 3.92 -1.63
CA GLN A 62 17.31 3.67 -0.21
C GLN A 62 17.90 4.92 0.47
N MET A 63 18.68 5.72 -0.26
CA MET A 63 19.17 7.01 0.27
C MET A 63 18.02 7.96 0.54
N GLN A 64 17.08 8.08 -0.39
CA GLN A 64 15.91 8.93 -0.24
C GLN A 64 15.00 8.46 0.89
N GLU A 65 14.81 7.16 1.03
CA GLU A 65 14.02 6.57 2.12
C GLU A 65 14.60 6.93 3.50
N LYS A 66 15.93 6.88 3.65
CA LYS A 66 16.60 7.31 4.90
C LYS A 66 16.33 8.78 5.21
N ILE A 67 16.37 9.65 4.20
CA ILE A 67 16.07 11.08 4.39
C ILE A 67 14.62 11.28 4.84
N LEU A 68 13.65 10.61 4.20
CA LEU A 68 12.25 10.69 4.59
C LEU A 68 12.02 10.12 6.01
N THR A 69 12.72 9.05 6.38
CA THR A 69 12.68 8.49 7.73
C THR A 69 13.20 9.49 8.77
N GLN A 70 14.28 10.21 8.46
CA GLN A 70 14.81 11.25 9.34
C GLN A 70 13.87 12.44 9.49
N MET A 71 13.04 12.69 8.50
CA MET A 71 12.00 13.73 8.51
C MET A 71 10.69 13.27 9.14
N SER A 72 10.58 12.02 9.59
CA SER A 72 9.30 11.40 10.01
C SER A 72 8.50 12.25 11.00
N THR A 73 9.16 12.80 12.04
CA THR A 73 8.52 13.65 13.04
C THR A 73 7.99 14.97 12.44
N GLU A 74 8.65 15.50 11.43
CA GLU A 74 8.23 16.73 10.76
C GLU A 74 7.08 16.48 9.78
N LEU A 75 7.03 15.30 9.18
CA LEU A 75 6.01 14.88 8.21
C LEU A 75 4.73 14.41 8.91
N ASP A 76 4.87 13.94 10.16
CA ASP A 76 3.74 13.43 10.94
C ASP A 76 2.67 14.52 11.14
N GLY A 77 1.42 14.14 10.97
CA GLY A 77 0.26 15.04 11.01
C GLY A 77 0.11 16.02 9.83
N LYS A 78 1.13 16.15 8.97
CA LYS A 78 1.07 17.03 7.79
C LYS A 78 0.74 16.26 6.52
N VAL A 79 1.37 15.11 6.34
CA VAL A 79 1.18 14.26 5.15
C VAL A 79 1.16 12.78 5.54
N LEU A 80 0.41 12.00 4.79
CA LEU A 80 0.52 10.55 4.81
C LEU A 80 1.56 10.12 3.76
N ILE A 81 2.64 9.46 4.19
CA ILE A 81 3.62 8.92 3.24
C ILE A 81 3.05 7.67 2.60
N ARG A 82 2.97 7.67 1.28
CA ARG A 82 2.55 6.52 0.47
C ARG A 82 3.72 6.04 -0.40
N PRO A 83 4.43 4.97 -0.01
CA PRO A 83 5.39 4.33 -0.88
C PRO A 83 4.68 3.61 -2.02
N VAL A 84 5.19 3.75 -3.25
CA VAL A 84 4.75 3.06 -4.46
C VAL A 84 5.96 2.34 -5.04
N GLN A 85 5.92 0.99 -5.05
CA GLN A 85 7.11 0.16 -5.23
C GLN A 85 7.08 -0.63 -6.54
N THR A 86 8.22 -0.72 -7.23
CA THR A 86 8.37 -1.55 -8.43
C THR A 86 8.15 -3.04 -8.19
N THR A 87 8.37 -3.49 -6.96
CA THR A 87 8.23 -4.89 -6.54
C THR A 87 6.81 -5.29 -6.17
N VAL A 88 5.90 -4.33 -6.04
CA VAL A 88 4.49 -4.56 -5.72
C VAL A 88 3.65 -4.54 -7.00
N PRO A 89 3.09 -5.68 -7.45
CA PRO A 89 2.32 -5.73 -8.71
C PRO A 89 1.13 -4.77 -8.75
N ALA A 90 0.47 -4.55 -7.62
CA ALA A 90 -0.67 -3.63 -7.49
C ALA A 90 -0.28 -2.14 -7.68
N ASP A 91 0.99 -1.79 -7.51
CA ASP A 91 1.47 -0.43 -7.68
C ASP A 91 1.75 -0.06 -9.15
N ARG A 92 1.80 -1.05 -10.05
CA ARG A 92 2.16 -0.83 -11.45
C ARG A 92 1.31 0.23 -12.15
N ASP A 93 0.01 0.18 -11.96
CA ASP A 93 -0.92 1.12 -12.59
C ASP A 93 -0.74 2.54 -12.04
N ILE A 94 -0.29 2.67 -10.79
CA ILE A 94 0.01 3.96 -10.18
C ILE A 94 1.23 4.61 -10.84
N PHE A 95 2.28 3.83 -11.15
CA PHE A 95 3.42 4.32 -11.93
C PHE A 95 3.01 4.90 -13.29
N TYR A 96 2.11 4.21 -13.99
CA TYR A 96 1.59 4.67 -15.28
C TYR A 96 0.70 5.90 -15.14
N ALA A 97 -0.20 5.90 -14.16
CA ALA A 97 -1.13 7.01 -13.94
C ALA A 97 -0.40 8.33 -13.66
N TYR A 98 0.71 8.28 -12.91
CA TYR A 98 1.54 9.46 -12.65
C TYR A 98 2.65 9.68 -13.68
N GLY A 99 2.78 8.82 -14.69
CA GLY A 99 3.78 8.93 -15.76
C GLY A 99 5.22 8.89 -15.24
N ILE A 100 5.49 8.07 -14.22
CA ILE A 100 6.82 7.96 -13.60
C ILE A 100 7.80 7.26 -14.55
N ARG A 101 8.94 7.89 -14.84
CA ARG A 101 9.95 7.39 -15.78
C ARG A 101 11.33 7.20 -15.17
N ALA A 102 11.55 7.74 -13.99
CA ALA A 102 12.83 7.63 -13.28
C ALA A 102 12.60 7.57 -11.77
N LEU A 103 13.52 6.95 -11.03
CA LEU A 103 13.44 6.70 -9.60
C LEU A 103 14.71 7.16 -8.87
N PRO A 104 14.59 7.60 -7.63
CA PRO A 104 13.34 7.87 -6.93
C PRO A 104 12.61 9.09 -7.47
N THR A 105 11.29 9.14 -7.31
CA THR A 105 10.48 10.34 -7.58
C THR A 105 9.57 10.58 -6.37
N ILE A 106 9.46 11.84 -5.95
CA ILE A 106 8.59 12.28 -4.87
C ILE A 106 7.62 13.32 -5.40
N LEU A 107 6.36 13.20 -5.01
CA LEU A 107 5.34 14.21 -5.28
C LEU A 107 4.41 14.38 -4.08
N LEU A 108 3.85 15.58 -3.97
CA LEU A 108 2.74 15.90 -3.09
C LEU A 108 1.44 15.77 -3.87
N ALA A 109 0.46 15.08 -3.30
CA ALA A 109 -0.88 14.96 -3.83
C ALA A 109 -1.91 15.33 -2.75
N ASP A 110 -3.13 15.66 -3.15
CA ASP A 110 -4.25 15.78 -2.24
C ASP A 110 -4.79 14.40 -1.82
N SER A 111 -5.77 14.39 -0.93
CA SER A 111 -6.40 13.16 -0.43
C SER A 111 -7.08 12.32 -1.51
N SER A 112 -7.41 12.90 -2.67
CA SER A 112 -7.95 12.18 -3.83
C SER A 112 -6.86 11.53 -4.69
N GLY A 113 -5.58 11.83 -4.42
CA GLY A 113 -4.44 11.39 -5.22
C GLY A 113 -4.11 12.33 -6.39
N LYS A 114 -4.75 13.48 -6.50
CA LYS A 114 -4.41 14.46 -7.54
C LYS A 114 -3.10 15.15 -7.19
N GLU A 115 -2.16 15.13 -8.13
CA GLU A 115 -0.85 15.76 -7.98
C GLU A 115 -0.97 17.27 -7.76
N ILE A 116 -0.33 17.77 -6.70
CA ILE A 116 -0.19 19.19 -6.38
C ILE A 116 1.16 19.69 -6.87
N LYS A 117 2.22 18.97 -6.53
CA LYS A 117 3.60 19.34 -6.85
C LYS A 117 4.48 18.11 -6.94
N ARG A 118 5.44 18.14 -7.88
CA ARG A 118 6.44 17.07 -8.08
C ARG A 118 7.84 17.64 -7.99
N LEU A 119 8.75 16.89 -7.39
CA LEU A 119 10.20 17.13 -7.51
C LEU A 119 10.74 16.45 -8.78
N PRO A 120 11.80 16.98 -9.39
CA PRO A 120 12.54 16.25 -10.42
C PRO A 120 12.96 14.88 -9.91
N PRO A 121 13.09 13.85 -10.78
CA PRO A 121 13.59 12.55 -10.35
C PRO A 121 15.00 12.65 -9.75
N GLY A 122 15.25 11.90 -8.67
CA GLY A 122 16.53 11.87 -7.99
C GLY A 122 16.42 11.96 -6.46
N VAL A 123 17.57 11.96 -5.81
CA VAL A 123 17.67 12.11 -4.35
C VAL A 123 17.63 13.58 -3.98
N HIS A 124 16.76 13.94 -3.05
CA HIS A 124 16.56 15.30 -2.56
C HIS A 124 16.88 15.40 -1.07
N ALA A 125 17.61 16.44 -0.69
CA ALA A 125 17.83 16.76 0.70
C ALA A 125 16.52 17.16 1.41
N ALA A 126 16.49 17.04 2.74
CA ALA A 126 15.33 17.41 3.55
C ALA A 126 14.87 18.85 3.29
N GLU A 127 15.82 19.78 3.14
CA GLU A 127 15.53 21.20 2.84
C GLU A 127 14.75 21.36 1.54
N THR A 128 15.16 20.66 0.48
CA THR A 128 14.48 20.69 -0.82
C THR A 128 13.04 20.19 -0.71
N ILE A 129 12.84 19.08 0.02
CA ILE A 129 11.50 18.50 0.23
C ILE A 129 10.64 19.50 1.00
N ARG A 130 11.19 20.09 2.05
CA ARG A 130 10.53 21.09 2.90
C ARG A 130 10.11 22.32 2.10
N GLU A 131 11.04 22.89 1.37
CA GLU A 131 10.83 24.11 0.61
C GLU A 131 9.83 23.92 -0.54
N HIS A 132 9.97 22.84 -1.32
CA HIS A 132 9.22 22.69 -2.54
C HIS A 132 7.92 21.90 -2.40
N LEU A 133 7.78 21.07 -1.38
CA LEU A 133 6.58 20.27 -1.14
C LEU A 133 5.81 20.72 0.09
N LEU A 134 6.46 20.77 1.26
CA LEU A 134 5.73 21.03 2.50
C LEU A 134 5.22 22.47 2.62
N ASN A 135 5.90 23.43 2.03
CA ASN A 135 5.43 24.82 1.97
C ASN A 135 4.20 25.03 1.07
N GLN A 136 3.77 23.99 0.31
CA GLN A 136 2.53 24.02 -0.44
C GLN A 136 1.31 23.66 0.41
N ILE A 137 1.54 23.12 1.62
CA ILE A 137 0.48 22.72 2.54
C ILE A 137 0.08 23.93 3.37
N PRO A 138 -1.20 24.36 3.34
CA PRO A 138 -1.66 25.46 4.19
C PRO A 138 -1.52 25.06 5.65
N VAL A 139 -1.00 25.98 6.45
CA VAL A 139 -0.96 25.82 7.90
C VAL A 139 -2.35 26.22 8.43
N ASN A 140 -3.10 25.25 8.92
CA ASN A 140 -4.38 25.49 9.60
C ASN A 140 -4.17 25.91 11.05
#